data_e7de94c38080efedaff9d8ce8989c1d3
#
_entry.id   e7de94c38080efedaff9d8ce8989c1d3
#
_cell.length_a   1.000
_cell.length_b   1.000
_cell.length_c   1.000
_cell.angle_alpha   90.00
_cell.angle_beta   90.00
_cell.angle_gamma   90.00
#
_symmetry.space_group_name_H-M   'P 1'
#
loop_
_entity.id
_entity.type
_entity.pdbx_description
1 polymer ?
#
loop_
_entity_poly.entity_id
_entity_poly.type
_entity_poly.pdbx_seq_one_letter_code
_entity_poly.pdbx_strand_id
1 'polypeptide(L)' 'MSTSISEQESWRTATMSGGGNCVQVKSQDDMIIVRHSRLADGPFLSYTRDEWVAFLDGAKKGEFDDL' A
#
# COMPACT_ATOMS: atom_id res chain seq x y z
N MET A 1 9.10 -20.44 9.95
CA MET A 1 8.22 -20.35 10.14
C MET A 1 7.28 -19.69 9.41
N SER A 2 6.51 -19.30 9.64
CA SER A 2 5.42 -18.75 8.93
C SER A 2 5.72 -17.43 8.29
N THR A 3 6.95 -17.20 8.00
CA THR A 3 7.34 -15.93 7.44
C THR A 3 6.64 -15.66 6.12
N SER A 4 6.61 -16.65 5.25
CA SER A 4 6.01 -16.43 3.94
C SER A 4 4.52 -16.15 4.07
N ILE A 5 3.87 -16.79 5.00
CA ILE A 5 2.45 -16.54 5.20
C ILE A 5 2.22 -15.13 5.68
N SER A 6 3.07 -14.68 6.60
CA SER A 6 2.96 -13.31 7.08
C SER A 6 3.14 -12.31 5.96
N GLU A 7 4.09 -12.57 5.08
CA GLU A 7 4.32 -11.65 3.98
C GLU A 7 3.12 -11.55 3.07
N GLN A 8 2.49 -12.68 2.78
CA GLN A 8 1.31 -12.63 1.93
C GLN A 8 0.21 -11.85 2.57
N GLU A 9 0.03 -12.04 3.87
CA GLU A 9 -1.04 -11.37 4.57
C GLU A 9 -0.76 -9.90 4.80
N SER A 10 0.48 -9.50 4.66
CA SER A 10 0.81 -8.11 4.93
C SER A 10 0.43 -7.15 3.82
N TRP A 11 0.18 -7.66 2.61
CA TRP A 11 -0.32 -6.80 1.55
C TRP A 11 -1.78 -6.49 1.78
N ARG A 12 -2.14 -5.23 1.67
CA ARG A 12 -3.52 -4.78 1.87
C ARG A 12 -3.99 -3.99 0.69
N THR A 13 -5.27 -4.11 0.41
CA THR A 13 -5.94 -3.25 -0.56
C THR A 13 -7.15 -2.64 0.12
N ALA A 14 -7.66 -1.55 -0.41
CA ALA A 14 -8.86 -0.95 0.13
C ALA A 14 -10.05 -1.87 -0.12
N THR A 15 -10.99 -1.87 0.81
CA THR A 15 -12.16 -2.71 0.72
C THR A 15 -12.94 -2.45 -0.57
N MET A 16 -13.03 -1.19 -0.97
CA MET A 16 -13.78 -0.83 -2.15
C MET A 16 -13.19 -1.38 -3.44
N SER A 17 -11.92 -1.80 -3.41
CA SER A 17 -11.29 -2.34 -4.61
C SER A 17 -11.95 -3.60 -5.11
N GLY A 18 -12.58 -4.34 -4.24
CA GLY A 18 -13.13 -5.63 -4.63
C GLY A 18 -12.00 -6.56 -5.01
N GLY A 19 -12.02 -7.12 -6.15
CA GLY A 19 -10.98 -8.03 -6.58
C GLY A 19 -10.24 -7.54 -7.80
N GLY A 20 -10.34 -6.27 -8.08
CA GLY A 20 -9.80 -5.79 -9.34
C GLY A 20 -8.53 -5.01 -9.19
N ASN A 21 -8.43 -3.96 -9.95
CA ASN A 21 -7.27 -3.10 -9.95
C ASN A 21 -7.20 -2.31 -8.67
N CYS A 22 -6.07 -2.30 -8.06
CA CYS A 22 -5.95 -1.59 -6.81
C CYS A 22 -4.52 -1.26 -6.48
N VAL A 23 -4.38 -0.31 -5.58
CA VAL A 23 -3.12 -0.03 -4.93
C VAL A 23 -2.98 -1.01 -3.78
N GLN A 24 -1.84 -1.68 -3.71
CA GLN A 24 -1.52 -2.57 -2.59
C GLN A 24 -0.42 -1.96 -1.76
N VAL A 25 -0.54 -2.09 -0.46
CA VAL A 25 0.47 -1.55 0.46
C VAL A 25 0.80 -2.58 1.51
N LYS A 26 2.03 -2.54 1.99
CA LYS A 26 2.43 -3.34 3.15
C LYS A 26 3.55 -2.64 3.89
N SER A 27 3.73 -3.05 5.14
CA SER A 27 4.82 -2.57 5.96
C SER A 27 5.92 -3.63 5.94
N GLN A 28 7.15 -3.21 5.67
CA GLN A 28 8.28 -4.13 5.65
C GLN A 28 9.54 -3.35 6.01
N ASP A 29 10.30 -3.87 6.97
CA ASP A 29 11.56 -3.26 7.40
C ASP A 29 11.41 -1.78 7.71
N ASP A 30 10.31 -1.47 8.41
CA ASP A 30 10.04 -0.10 8.85
C ASP A 30 9.75 0.86 7.70
N MET A 31 9.50 0.34 6.53
CA MET A 31 9.10 1.13 5.37
C MET A 31 7.71 0.72 4.93
N ILE A 32 7.08 1.58 4.16
CA ILE A 32 5.79 1.27 3.55
C ILE A 32 6.03 1.04 2.08
N ILE A 33 5.64 -0.13 1.60
CA ILE A 33 5.85 -0.53 0.21
C ILE A 33 4.52 -0.44 -0.51
N VAL A 34 4.53 0.19 -1.68
CA VAL A 34 3.32 0.42 -2.47
C VAL A 34 3.53 -0.14 -3.86
N ARG A 35 2.54 -0.84 -4.37
CA ARG A 35 2.60 -1.36 -5.73
C ARG A 35 1.20 -1.46 -6.33
N HIS A 36 1.15 -1.71 -7.64
CA HIS A 36 -0.10 -1.95 -8.33
C HIS A 36 -0.46 -3.44 -8.18
N SER A 37 -1.69 -3.74 -7.85
CA SER A 37 -2.09 -5.12 -7.58
C SER A 37 -1.91 -6.04 -8.79
N ARG A 38 -2.08 -5.52 -9.99
CA ARG A 38 -1.93 -6.32 -11.20
C ARG A 38 -0.49 -6.45 -11.67
N LEU A 39 0.40 -5.69 -11.08
CA LEU A 39 1.80 -5.71 -11.45
C LEU A 39 2.63 -6.19 -10.29
N ALA A 40 2.25 -7.36 -9.78
CA ALA A 40 2.92 -7.89 -8.58
C ALA A 40 4.41 -8.09 -8.81
N ASP A 41 4.81 -8.41 -10.04
CA ASP A 41 6.22 -8.57 -10.38
C ASP A 41 6.82 -7.29 -10.95
N GLY A 42 6.05 -6.23 -10.98
CA GLY A 42 6.51 -4.98 -11.54
C GLY A 42 7.14 -4.08 -10.50
N PRO A 43 7.28 -2.81 -10.83
CA PRO A 43 7.93 -1.88 -9.92
C PRO A 43 7.10 -1.63 -8.68
N PHE A 44 7.78 -1.22 -7.63
CA PHE A 44 7.11 -0.80 -6.41
C PHE A 44 7.87 0.40 -5.86
N LEU A 45 7.22 1.09 -4.92
CA LEU A 45 7.82 2.26 -4.29
C LEU A 45 7.92 2.02 -2.80
N SER A 46 8.94 2.60 -2.19
CA SER A 46 9.15 2.49 -0.75
C SER A 46 9.13 3.88 -0.15
N TYR A 47 8.37 4.03 0.92
CA TYR A 47 8.26 5.30 1.61
C TYR A 47 8.55 5.10 3.09
N THR A 48 9.04 6.15 3.72
CA THR A 48 9.20 6.12 5.18
C THR A 48 7.82 6.19 5.81
N ARG A 49 7.76 5.85 7.09
CA ARG A 49 6.50 5.96 7.80
C ARG A 49 6.02 7.40 7.89
N ASP A 50 6.95 8.33 8.05
CA ASP A 50 6.56 9.74 8.12
C ASP A 50 5.94 10.20 6.80
N GLU A 51 6.50 9.76 5.68
CA GLU A 51 5.94 10.09 4.38
C GLU A 51 4.55 9.49 4.22
N TRP A 52 4.39 8.27 4.68
CA TRP A 52 3.11 7.59 4.60
C TRP A 52 2.05 8.28 5.46
N VAL A 53 2.43 8.68 6.68
CA VAL A 53 1.51 9.38 7.56
C VAL A 53 1.08 10.69 6.94
N ALA A 54 2.00 11.41 6.33
CA ALA A 54 1.66 12.68 5.67
C ALA A 54 0.69 12.45 4.51
N PHE A 55 0.92 11.40 3.73
CA PHE A 55 0.03 11.08 2.63
C PHE A 55 -1.37 10.74 3.14
N LEU A 56 -1.45 9.92 4.17
CA LEU A 56 -2.77 9.55 4.72
C LEU A 56 -3.49 10.77 5.27
N ASP A 57 -2.77 11.67 5.90
CA ASP A 57 -3.38 12.88 6.41
C ASP A 57 -4.00 13.70 5.28
N GLY A 58 -3.26 13.88 4.19
CA GLY A 58 -3.79 14.59 3.05
C GLY A 58 -4.99 13.90 2.42
N ALA A 59 -4.92 12.56 2.31
CA ALA A 59 -6.02 11.80 1.74
C ALA A 59 -7.28 11.93 2.59
N LYS A 60 -7.13 11.88 3.91
CA LYS A 60 -8.28 12.01 4.80
C LYS A 60 -8.92 13.38 4.73
N LYS A 61 -8.14 14.39 4.39
CA LYS A 61 -8.62 15.75 4.26
C LYS A 61 -9.16 16.04 2.87
N GLY A 62 -9.16 15.06 1.99
CA GLY A 62 -9.68 15.24 0.65
C GLY A 62 -8.75 16.00 -0.28
N GLU A 63 -7.49 16.13 0.07
CA GLU A 63 -6.57 16.98 -0.70
C GLU A 63 -6.27 16.42 -2.08
N PHE A 64 -6.51 15.14 -2.30
CA PHE A 64 -6.23 14.50 -3.59
C PHE A 64 -7.50 14.10 -4.33
N ASP A 65 -8.66 14.52 -3.81
CA ASP A 65 -9.92 14.03 -4.37
C ASP A 65 -10.25 14.60 -5.74
N ASP A 66 -9.63 15.70 -6.12
CA ASP A 66 -9.92 16.34 -7.39
C ASP A 66 -9.03 15.87 -8.54
N LEU A 67 -8.24 14.85 -8.29
CA LEU A 67 -7.39 14.32 -9.35
C LEU A 67 -8.17 13.50 -10.37
#